data_4201af0b695d6e173756788299573f9d
#
_entry.id   4201af0b695d6e173756788299573f9d
#
_cell.length_a   1.000
_cell.length_b   1.000
_cell.length_c   1.000
_cell.angle_alpha   90.00
_cell.angle_beta   90.00
_cell.angle_gamma   90.00
#
_symmetry.space_group_name_H-M   'P 1'
#
loop_
_entity.id
_entity.type
_entity.pdbx_description
1 polymer ?
#
loop_
_entity_poly.entity_id
_entity_poly.type
_entity_poly.pdbx_seq_one_letter_code
_entity_poly.pdbx_strand_id
1 'polypeptide(L)'
;LLLLTHEPNHSHRRNTTLSDSDIFLISAIGFFIGLIVIVAGFWRYLVVQKIKNTPLSKVSSASVGLVALAGKARLREQQVSPVSEVPCAFWRIYGSYFKSGKNGGWQGIYSADSKNMISLEDDTGTIPVLPDGAQIEIPSHLSFEGYISEQGLIMKAPATMDPRVLKFIESLDPDTKAAFHMHRDEKILVNEYVIRENDPLFVLGSALPADSVPGLENQETLVVRQGTGDSTLYISDSSERTFMKTIAGHMYWQILGGLALSALCLYLILSMGGD
;
A
#
# COMPACT_ATOMS: atom_id res chain seq x y z
N LEU A 1 18.56 -75.12 -7.85
CA LEU A 1 19.73 -74.24 -7.59
C LEU A 1 19.67 -73.05 -8.52
N LEU A 2 19.12 -71.93 -8.10
CA LEU A 2 19.05 -70.66 -8.87
C LEU A 2 19.55 -69.56 -7.96
N LEU A 3 20.74 -69.09 -8.25
CA LEU A 3 21.39 -67.95 -7.61
C LEU A 3 20.76 -66.68 -8.19
N LEU A 4 20.05 -65.92 -7.34
CA LEU A 4 19.61 -64.59 -7.64
C LEU A 4 20.75 -63.62 -7.24
N THR A 5 21.43 -63.10 -8.23
CA THR A 5 22.42 -62.00 -8.06
C THR A 5 21.64 -60.70 -7.82
N HIS A 6 21.82 -60.15 -6.66
CA HIS A 6 21.29 -58.85 -6.22
C HIS A 6 22.20 -57.75 -6.77
N GLU A 7 21.77 -57.00 -7.79
CA GLU A 7 22.44 -55.78 -8.23
C GLU A 7 22.20 -54.64 -7.25
N PRO A 8 23.23 -53.93 -6.77
CA PRO A 8 23.02 -52.76 -5.94
C PRO A 8 22.58 -51.57 -6.84
N ASN A 9 21.40 -51.09 -6.58
CA ASN A 9 20.85 -49.87 -7.19
C ASN A 9 21.65 -48.65 -6.73
N HIS A 10 22.63 -48.23 -7.53
CA HIS A 10 23.34 -46.95 -7.37
C HIS A 10 22.35 -45.78 -7.71
N SER A 11 21.71 -45.28 -6.68
CA SER A 11 21.03 -43.98 -6.77
C SER A 11 22.08 -42.89 -7.06
N HIS A 12 22.19 -42.51 -8.33
CA HIS A 12 22.92 -41.31 -8.78
C HIS A 12 22.30 -40.09 -8.11
N ARG A 13 22.83 -39.67 -6.98
CA ARG A 13 22.71 -38.27 -6.52
C ARG A 13 23.39 -37.43 -7.60
N ARG A 14 22.60 -36.81 -8.47
CA ARG A 14 23.07 -35.69 -9.29
C ARG A 14 23.40 -34.53 -8.34
N ASN A 15 24.65 -34.44 -7.96
CA ASN A 15 25.20 -33.20 -7.46
C ASN A 15 25.19 -32.26 -8.67
N THR A 16 24.17 -31.43 -8.78
CA THR A 16 24.14 -30.29 -9.71
C THR A 16 25.10 -29.25 -9.16
N THR A 17 26.39 -29.42 -9.41
CA THR A 17 27.36 -28.34 -9.29
C THR A 17 26.97 -27.28 -10.35
N LEU A 18 26.66 -26.06 -9.90
CA LEU A 18 26.44 -24.97 -10.80
C LEU A 18 27.68 -24.78 -11.69
N SER A 19 27.48 -24.65 -12.99
CA SER A 19 28.56 -24.32 -13.91
C SER A 19 29.03 -22.87 -13.67
N ASP A 20 30.27 -22.56 -13.96
CA ASP A 20 30.81 -21.20 -13.85
C ASP A 20 29.99 -20.21 -14.66
N SER A 21 29.46 -20.62 -15.83
CA SER A 21 28.53 -19.82 -16.61
C SER A 21 27.20 -19.55 -15.91
N ASP A 22 26.68 -20.51 -15.11
CA ASP A 22 25.44 -20.32 -14.35
C ASP A 22 25.67 -19.34 -13.19
N ILE A 23 26.82 -19.45 -12.51
CA ILE A 23 27.19 -18.55 -11.41
C ILE A 23 27.38 -17.12 -11.96
N PHE A 24 28.04 -16.97 -13.11
CA PHE A 24 28.23 -15.67 -13.76
C PHE A 24 26.86 -15.04 -14.10
N LEU A 25 25.96 -15.81 -14.73
CA LEU A 25 24.63 -15.31 -15.10
C LEU A 25 23.80 -14.90 -13.87
N ILE A 26 23.79 -15.73 -12.82
CA ILE A 26 23.08 -15.44 -11.57
C ILE A 26 23.66 -14.17 -10.92
N SER A 27 24.98 -14.03 -10.90
CA SER A 27 25.65 -12.85 -10.34
C SER A 27 25.36 -11.60 -11.12
N ALA A 28 25.33 -11.67 -12.47
CA ALA A 28 24.95 -10.54 -13.32
C ALA A 28 23.49 -10.10 -13.07
N ILE A 29 22.55 -11.05 -12.99
CA ILE A 29 21.15 -10.76 -12.66
C ILE A 29 21.07 -10.14 -11.26
N GLY A 30 21.74 -10.71 -10.26
CA GLY A 30 21.77 -10.18 -8.89
C GLY A 30 22.32 -8.76 -8.82
N PHE A 31 23.34 -8.44 -9.60
CA PHE A 31 23.90 -7.08 -9.71
C PHE A 31 22.87 -6.07 -10.21
N PHE A 32 22.15 -6.38 -11.31
CA PHE A 32 21.11 -5.51 -11.82
C PHE A 32 19.92 -5.36 -10.87
N ILE A 33 19.52 -6.42 -10.17
CA ILE A 33 18.49 -6.35 -9.13
C ILE A 33 18.94 -5.39 -8.02
N GLY A 34 20.20 -5.49 -7.57
CA GLY A 34 20.76 -4.59 -6.57
C GLY A 34 20.70 -3.13 -7.01
N LEU A 35 21.04 -2.82 -8.29
CA LEU A 35 20.92 -1.47 -8.84
C LEU A 35 19.47 -0.97 -8.86
N ILE A 36 18.50 -1.80 -9.25
CA ILE A 36 17.07 -1.43 -9.24
C ILE A 36 16.62 -1.09 -7.81
N VAL A 37 17.04 -1.88 -6.81
CA VAL A 37 16.72 -1.63 -5.39
C VAL A 37 17.32 -0.31 -4.91
N ILE A 38 18.56 0.02 -5.30
CA ILE A 38 19.20 1.31 -4.99
C ILE A 38 18.42 2.47 -5.60
N VAL A 39 18.05 2.37 -6.88
CA VAL A 39 17.25 3.41 -7.56
C VAL A 39 15.92 3.61 -6.87
N ALA A 40 15.21 2.53 -6.54
CA ALA A 40 13.94 2.61 -5.79
C ALA A 40 14.12 3.28 -4.42
N GLY A 41 15.19 2.96 -3.69
CA GLY A 41 15.55 3.61 -2.42
C GLY A 41 15.85 5.11 -2.62
N PHE A 42 16.54 5.49 -3.70
CA PHE A 42 16.84 6.87 -4.02
C PHE A 42 15.58 7.69 -4.37
N TRP A 43 14.63 7.12 -5.12
CA TRP A 43 13.34 7.77 -5.36
C TRP A 43 12.60 8.08 -4.05
N ARG A 44 12.58 7.14 -3.11
CA ARG A 44 12.01 7.37 -1.77
C ARG A 44 12.77 8.46 -1.00
N TYR A 45 14.09 8.51 -1.13
CA TYR A 45 14.91 9.58 -0.55
C TYR A 45 14.49 10.96 -1.05
N LEU A 46 14.27 11.11 -2.36
CA LEU A 46 13.81 12.38 -2.94
C LEU A 46 12.43 12.80 -2.40
N VAL A 47 11.50 11.85 -2.22
CA VAL A 47 10.19 12.11 -1.61
C VAL A 47 10.37 12.60 -0.17
N VAL A 48 11.17 11.91 0.65
CA VAL A 48 11.47 12.32 2.03
C VAL A 48 12.09 13.72 2.08
N GLN A 49 12.99 14.05 1.15
CA GLN A 49 13.59 15.39 1.08
C GLN A 49 12.56 16.48 0.71
N LYS A 50 11.64 16.18 -0.23
CA LYS A 50 10.54 17.10 -0.55
C LYS A 50 9.70 17.41 0.71
N ILE A 51 9.35 16.39 1.48
CA ILE A 51 8.58 16.53 2.74
C ILE A 51 9.38 17.36 3.76
N LYS A 52 10.63 17.01 4.01
CA LYS A 52 11.52 17.72 4.96
C LYS A 52 11.72 19.20 4.63
N ASN A 53 11.76 19.50 3.36
CA ASN A 53 11.99 20.87 2.87
C ASN A 53 10.70 21.69 2.77
N THR A 54 9.53 21.08 3.02
CA THR A 54 8.25 21.78 3.05
C THR A 54 7.89 22.06 4.51
N PRO A 55 8.04 23.32 5.00
CA PRO A 55 7.71 23.63 6.37
C PRO A 55 6.23 23.44 6.64
N LEU A 56 5.91 22.95 7.84
CA LEU A 56 4.53 22.85 8.28
C LEU A 56 3.93 24.25 8.35
N SER A 57 2.90 24.49 7.57
CA SER A 57 2.22 25.77 7.47
C SER A 57 0.90 25.73 8.23
N LYS A 58 0.41 26.90 8.63
CA LYS A 58 -0.94 27.09 9.13
C LYS A 58 -1.89 27.28 7.95
N VAL A 59 -3.17 26.92 8.13
CA VAL A 59 -4.19 27.09 7.09
C VAL A 59 -4.27 28.55 6.62
N SER A 60 -4.24 29.51 7.53
CA SER A 60 -4.30 30.94 7.19
C SER A 60 -3.10 31.47 6.40
N SER A 61 -1.96 30.78 6.46
CA SER A 61 -0.74 31.13 5.75
C SER A 61 -0.45 30.25 4.54
N ALA A 62 -1.35 29.32 4.23
CA ALA A 62 -1.23 28.46 3.05
C ALA A 62 -1.23 29.32 1.78
N SER A 63 -0.32 29.04 0.87
CA SER A 63 -0.19 29.70 -0.42
C SER A 63 -0.25 28.69 -1.55
N VAL A 64 -0.51 29.16 -2.77
CA VAL A 64 -0.51 28.30 -3.96
C VAL A 64 0.83 27.60 -4.11
N GLY A 65 0.82 26.28 -4.31
CA GLY A 65 2.00 25.43 -4.42
C GLY A 65 2.00 24.26 -3.44
N LEU A 66 3.16 23.66 -3.22
CA LEU A 66 3.31 22.54 -2.29
C LEU A 66 3.21 23.04 -0.85
N VAL A 67 2.28 22.45 -0.09
CA VAL A 67 2.04 22.78 1.33
C VAL A 67 2.02 21.51 2.18
N ALA A 68 2.51 21.63 3.41
CA ALA A 68 2.34 20.65 4.47
C ALA A 68 1.45 21.26 5.56
N LEU A 69 0.36 20.61 5.88
CA LEU A 69 -0.64 21.09 6.84
C LEU A 69 -0.90 20.00 7.88
N ALA A 70 -1.12 20.39 9.13
CA ALA A 70 -1.58 19.50 10.18
C ALA A 70 -2.73 20.12 10.95
N GLY A 71 -3.75 19.29 11.23
CA GLY A 71 -4.96 19.75 11.92
C GLY A 71 -5.83 18.56 12.30
N LYS A 72 -7.12 18.79 12.33
CA LYS A 72 -8.16 17.79 12.58
C LYS A 72 -9.06 17.63 11.36
N ALA A 73 -9.47 16.41 11.10
CA ALA A 73 -10.49 16.14 10.09
C ALA A 73 -11.85 16.69 10.55
N ARG A 74 -12.58 17.33 9.65
CA ARG A 74 -13.95 17.78 9.85
C ARG A 74 -14.85 17.20 8.78
N LEU A 75 -16.06 16.83 9.19
CA LEU A 75 -17.11 16.41 8.27
C LEU A 75 -17.56 17.61 7.45
N ARG A 76 -17.49 17.51 6.14
CA ARG A 76 -18.07 18.48 5.21
C ARG A 76 -19.49 18.05 4.82
N GLU A 77 -19.65 16.76 4.62
CA GLU A 77 -20.94 16.12 4.33
C GLU A 77 -21.11 14.94 5.27
N GLN A 78 -22.36 14.67 5.67
CA GLN A 78 -22.66 13.49 6.45
C GLN A 78 -22.57 12.26 5.57
N GLN A 79 -21.59 11.41 5.85
CA GLN A 79 -21.45 10.10 5.24
C GLN A 79 -21.12 9.06 6.31
N VAL A 80 -21.42 7.82 6.00
CA VAL A 80 -21.08 6.67 6.83
C VAL A 80 -20.21 5.70 6.02
N SER A 81 -19.31 5.02 6.69
CA SER A 81 -18.50 3.98 6.05
C SER A 81 -19.36 2.78 5.68
N PRO A 82 -19.12 2.11 4.53
CA PRO A 82 -20.02 1.08 4.02
C PRO A 82 -20.04 -0.21 4.83
N VAL A 83 -18.95 -0.58 5.54
CA VAL A 83 -18.86 -1.84 6.28
C VAL A 83 -19.17 -1.65 7.76
N SER A 84 -18.48 -0.72 8.41
CA SER A 84 -18.66 -0.49 9.85
C SER A 84 -19.81 0.47 10.19
N GLU A 85 -20.40 1.13 9.18
CA GLU A 85 -21.50 2.08 9.32
C GLU A 85 -21.22 3.23 10.31
N VAL A 86 -19.93 3.64 10.41
CA VAL A 86 -19.55 4.75 11.28
C VAL A 86 -19.54 6.08 10.53
N PRO A 87 -19.97 7.19 11.16
CA PRO A 87 -19.84 8.53 10.58
C PRO A 87 -18.37 8.87 10.34
N CYS A 88 -18.05 9.34 9.13
CA CYS A 88 -16.67 9.60 8.74
C CYS A 88 -16.54 10.73 7.72
N ALA A 89 -15.38 11.37 7.70
CA ALA A 89 -15.00 12.33 6.67
C ALA A 89 -14.48 11.65 5.40
N PHE A 90 -13.91 10.45 5.55
CA PHE A 90 -13.40 9.66 4.44
C PHE A 90 -13.44 8.17 4.79
N TRP A 91 -13.66 7.33 3.78
CA TRP A 91 -13.50 5.89 3.88
C TRP A 91 -12.83 5.32 2.63
N ARG A 92 -12.09 4.21 2.80
CA ARG A 92 -11.49 3.39 1.74
C ARG A 92 -11.62 1.93 2.10
N ILE A 93 -11.98 1.10 1.12
CA ILE A 93 -12.13 -0.35 1.30
C ILE A 93 -11.27 -1.07 0.28
N TYR A 94 -10.58 -2.10 0.74
CA TYR A 94 -9.90 -3.08 -0.09
C TYR A 94 -10.44 -4.47 0.21
N GLY A 95 -10.85 -5.18 -0.85
CA GLY A 95 -11.19 -6.59 -0.82
C GLY A 95 -10.16 -7.40 -1.60
N SER A 96 -9.69 -8.51 -1.04
CA SER A 96 -8.75 -9.41 -1.68
C SER A 96 -9.00 -10.85 -1.26
N TYR A 97 -8.52 -11.81 -2.09
CA TYR A 97 -8.53 -13.22 -1.77
C TYR A 97 -7.11 -13.80 -1.78
N PHE A 98 -6.91 -14.88 -1.06
CA PHE A 98 -5.62 -15.55 -0.99
C PHE A 98 -5.57 -16.69 -2.01
N LYS A 99 -4.82 -16.51 -3.08
CA LYS A 99 -4.55 -17.55 -4.07
C LYS A 99 -3.50 -18.51 -3.53
N SER A 100 -3.86 -19.80 -3.42
CA SER A 100 -2.93 -20.85 -2.99
C SER A 100 -2.04 -21.32 -4.16
N GLY A 101 -0.83 -21.85 -3.86
CA GLY A 101 0.05 -22.45 -4.84
C GLY A 101 1.47 -21.85 -4.87
N LYS A 102 2.31 -22.32 -5.84
CA LYS A 102 3.73 -21.95 -5.95
C LYS A 102 3.96 -20.44 -6.12
N ASN A 103 3.02 -19.74 -6.76
CA ASN A 103 2.99 -18.29 -6.92
C ASN A 103 1.77 -17.72 -6.18
N GLY A 104 1.46 -18.25 -5.00
CA GLY A 104 0.34 -17.84 -4.17
C GLY A 104 0.55 -16.45 -3.56
N GLY A 105 -0.55 -15.85 -3.08
CA GLY A 105 -0.53 -14.54 -2.44
C GLY A 105 -1.88 -13.86 -2.50
N TRP A 106 -1.99 -12.70 -1.87
CA TRP A 106 -3.20 -11.89 -1.89
C TRP A 106 -3.42 -11.27 -3.27
N GLN A 107 -4.62 -11.44 -3.82
CA GLN A 107 -5.06 -10.89 -5.09
C GLN A 107 -6.25 -9.96 -4.84
N GLY A 108 -6.20 -8.73 -5.40
CA GLY A 108 -7.28 -7.77 -5.25
C GLY A 108 -8.53 -8.18 -6.01
N ILE A 109 -9.69 -8.05 -5.36
CA ILE A 109 -11.02 -8.21 -5.95
C ILE A 109 -11.70 -6.85 -6.09
N TYR A 110 -11.55 -6.00 -5.07
CA TYR A 110 -12.31 -4.77 -4.92
C TYR A 110 -11.48 -3.65 -4.32
N SER A 111 -11.68 -2.45 -4.83
CA SER A 111 -11.13 -1.23 -4.24
C SER A 111 -12.09 -0.08 -4.48
N ALA A 112 -12.49 0.59 -3.42
CA ALA A 112 -13.30 1.79 -3.51
C ALA A 112 -12.94 2.77 -2.39
N ASP A 113 -13.18 4.04 -2.65
CA ASP A 113 -13.05 5.11 -1.66
C ASP A 113 -14.17 6.15 -1.81
N SER A 114 -14.40 6.90 -0.73
CA SER A 114 -15.29 8.02 -0.79
C SER A 114 -14.70 9.12 -1.67
N LYS A 115 -15.54 9.71 -2.51
CA LYS A 115 -15.16 10.83 -3.40
C LYS A 115 -15.30 12.18 -2.72
N ASN A 116 -15.80 12.20 -1.48
CA ASN A 116 -16.12 13.42 -0.77
C ASN A 116 -14.84 14.13 -0.31
N MET A 117 -14.89 15.45 -0.31
CA MET A 117 -13.82 16.27 0.22
C MET A 117 -13.74 16.16 1.74
N ILE A 118 -12.52 16.12 2.26
CA ILE A 118 -12.23 16.21 3.69
C ILE A 118 -11.99 17.69 4.02
N SER A 119 -12.50 18.19 5.14
CA SER A 119 -12.06 19.48 5.66
C SER A 119 -10.95 19.27 6.68
N LEU A 120 -9.82 19.94 6.51
CA LEU A 120 -8.76 20.03 7.51
C LEU A 120 -8.89 21.36 8.26
N GLU A 121 -9.01 21.29 9.58
CA GLU A 121 -9.13 22.45 10.45
C GLU A 121 -7.93 22.52 11.40
N ASP A 122 -7.31 23.68 11.50
CA ASP A 122 -6.36 24.03 12.54
C ASP A 122 -6.87 25.22 13.37
N ASP A 123 -6.01 25.77 14.23
CA ASP A 123 -6.30 26.94 15.08
C ASP A 123 -6.46 28.25 14.29
N THR A 124 -6.21 28.26 12.99
CA THR A 124 -6.23 29.46 12.15
C THR A 124 -7.31 29.44 11.07
N GLY A 125 -7.92 28.29 10.79
CA GLY A 125 -8.97 28.17 9.79
C GLY A 125 -9.19 26.75 9.31
N THR A 126 -9.96 26.64 8.23
CA THR A 126 -10.32 25.37 7.59
C THR A 126 -9.97 25.42 6.10
N ILE A 127 -9.46 24.32 5.57
CA ILE A 127 -9.14 24.15 4.15
C ILE A 127 -9.68 22.81 3.62
N PRO A 128 -10.32 22.79 2.45
CA PRO A 128 -10.76 21.54 1.82
C PRO A 128 -9.58 20.76 1.26
N VAL A 129 -9.66 19.45 1.38
CA VAL A 129 -8.71 18.46 0.84
C VAL A 129 -9.50 17.52 -0.06
N LEU A 130 -9.12 17.46 -1.33
CA LEU A 130 -9.67 16.52 -2.31
C LEU A 130 -8.80 15.25 -2.31
N PRO A 131 -9.29 14.11 -1.78
CA PRO A 131 -8.49 12.92 -1.56
C PRO A 131 -8.21 12.10 -2.84
N ASP A 132 -8.72 12.54 -4.00
CA ASP A 132 -8.54 11.83 -5.26
C ASP A 132 -7.05 11.67 -5.61
N GLY A 133 -6.63 10.43 -5.89
CA GLY A 133 -5.23 10.09 -6.13
C GLY A 133 -4.31 10.14 -4.91
N ALA A 134 -4.85 10.36 -3.70
CA ALA A 134 -4.05 10.44 -2.48
C ALA A 134 -3.43 9.09 -2.10
N GLN A 135 -2.18 9.14 -1.67
CA GLN A 135 -1.58 8.08 -0.86
C GLN A 135 -2.03 8.26 0.58
N ILE A 136 -2.86 7.34 1.06
CA ILE A 136 -3.48 7.42 2.38
C ILE A 136 -2.81 6.40 3.28
N GLU A 137 -2.17 6.89 4.35
CA GLU A 137 -1.49 6.10 5.37
C GLU A 137 -2.19 6.28 6.71
N ILE A 138 -3.26 5.53 6.91
CA ILE A 138 -4.02 5.45 8.16
C ILE A 138 -4.16 3.97 8.56
N PRO A 139 -4.29 3.65 9.86
CA PRO A 139 -4.54 2.28 10.28
C PRO A 139 -5.90 1.80 9.79
N SER A 140 -6.01 0.51 9.50
CA SER A 140 -7.32 -0.08 9.18
C SER A 140 -8.25 0.03 10.38
N HIS A 141 -9.46 0.54 10.14
CA HIS A 141 -10.52 0.59 11.16
C HIS A 141 -11.13 -0.78 11.39
N LEU A 142 -11.36 -1.53 10.32
CA LEU A 142 -11.84 -2.90 10.32
C LEU A 142 -10.93 -3.72 9.41
N SER A 143 -10.48 -4.86 9.91
CA SER A 143 -9.78 -5.85 9.11
C SER A 143 -10.44 -7.20 9.36
N PHE A 144 -11.06 -7.74 8.34
CA PHE A 144 -11.70 -9.04 8.39
C PHE A 144 -10.95 -10.01 7.48
N GLU A 145 -10.64 -11.20 8.03
CA GLU A 145 -10.01 -12.30 7.30
C GLU A 145 -10.80 -13.59 7.55
N GLY A 146 -11.37 -14.18 6.50
CA GLY A 146 -12.22 -15.37 6.63
C GLY A 146 -12.73 -15.89 5.30
N TYR A 147 -13.78 -16.72 5.35
CA TYR A 147 -14.39 -17.37 4.19
C TYR A 147 -15.85 -16.95 4.04
N ILE A 148 -16.34 -16.78 2.81
CA ILE A 148 -17.76 -16.53 2.53
C ILE A 148 -18.59 -17.80 2.66
N SER A 149 -18.02 -18.95 2.34
CA SER A 149 -18.70 -20.25 2.44
C SER A 149 -18.67 -20.80 3.87
N GLU A 150 -19.83 -21.16 4.41
CA GLU A 150 -19.95 -21.91 5.67
C GLU A 150 -19.40 -23.35 5.55
N GLN A 151 -19.24 -23.84 4.33
CA GLN A 151 -18.77 -25.19 4.00
C GLN A 151 -17.28 -25.26 3.68
N GLY A 152 -16.47 -24.42 4.31
CA GLY A 152 -15.02 -24.56 4.24
C GLY A 152 -14.62 -25.97 4.68
N LEU A 153 -14.45 -26.85 3.70
CA LEU A 153 -14.07 -28.25 3.87
C LEU A 153 -12.74 -28.28 4.61
N ILE A 154 -12.66 -29.14 5.63
CA ILE A 154 -11.47 -29.60 6.35
C ILE A 154 -11.18 -28.92 7.69
N MET A 155 -11.77 -29.47 8.74
CA MET A 155 -11.24 -29.73 10.10
C MET A 155 -10.77 -28.59 11.02
N LYS A 156 -10.93 -27.32 10.69
CA LYS A 156 -10.97 -26.21 11.68
C LYS A 156 -12.11 -25.33 11.26
N ALA A 157 -13.03 -25.05 12.21
CA ALA A 157 -14.12 -24.12 11.96
C ALA A 157 -13.56 -22.87 11.27
N PRO A 158 -13.95 -22.56 10.02
CA PRO A 158 -13.52 -21.35 9.38
C PRO A 158 -14.01 -20.18 10.22
N ALA A 159 -13.21 -19.14 10.38
CA ALA A 159 -13.68 -17.92 10.98
C ALA A 159 -14.91 -17.46 10.19
N THR A 160 -16.07 -17.50 10.85
CA THR A 160 -17.35 -17.10 10.23
C THR A 160 -17.21 -15.64 9.83
N MET A 161 -17.56 -15.31 8.60
CA MET A 161 -17.49 -13.95 8.11
C MET A 161 -18.27 -12.99 9.02
N ASP A 162 -17.70 -11.83 9.32
CA ASP A 162 -18.41 -10.78 10.08
C ASP A 162 -19.70 -10.42 9.31
N PRO A 163 -20.87 -10.44 9.96
CA PRO A 163 -22.15 -10.14 9.30
C PRO A 163 -22.18 -8.79 8.58
N ARG A 164 -21.42 -7.80 9.06
CA ARG A 164 -21.29 -6.48 8.42
C ARG A 164 -20.62 -6.59 7.06
N VAL A 165 -19.57 -7.39 6.97
CA VAL A 165 -18.86 -7.63 5.70
C VAL A 165 -19.75 -8.38 4.71
N LEU A 166 -20.51 -9.39 5.18
CA LEU A 166 -21.51 -10.09 4.35
C LEU A 166 -22.55 -9.11 3.80
N LYS A 167 -23.16 -8.31 4.68
CA LYS A 167 -24.14 -7.28 4.29
C LYS A 167 -23.55 -6.31 3.26
N PHE A 168 -22.31 -5.89 3.44
CA PHE A 168 -21.60 -5.04 2.51
C PHE A 168 -21.42 -5.73 1.14
N ILE A 169 -20.90 -6.98 1.09
CA ILE A 169 -20.72 -7.72 -0.17
C ILE A 169 -22.06 -7.89 -0.89
N GLU A 170 -23.14 -8.21 -0.17
CA GLU A 170 -24.47 -8.34 -0.73
C GLU A 170 -25.05 -7.03 -1.29
N SER A 171 -24.57 -5.88 -0.81
CA SER A 171 -24.97 -4.56 -1.29
C SER A 171 -24.23 -4.06 -2.53
N LEU A 172 -23.14 -4.74 -2.92
CA LEU A 172 -22.34 -4.38 -4.08
C LEU A 172 -23.10 -4.63 -5.40
N ASP A 173 -22.63 -4.01 -6.47
CA ASP A 173 -23.14 -4.28 -7.80
C ASP A 173 -23.00 -5.76 -8.18
N PRO A 174 -23.82 -6.29 -9.10
CA PRO A 174 -23.88 -7.72 -9.41
C PRO A 174 -22.54 -8.32 -9.84
N ASP A 175 -21.73 -7.58 -10.60
CA ASP A 175 -20.46 -8.08 -11.13
C ASP A 175 -19.41 -8.19 -10.03
N THR A 176 -19.28 -7.17 -9.20
CA THR A 176 -18.37 -7.17 -8.04
C THR A 176 -18.77 -8.22 -7.01
N LYS A 177 -20.09 -8.35 -6.73
CA LYS A 177 -20.60 -9.39 -5.86
C LYS A 177 -20.28 -10.79 -6.40
N ALA A 178 -20.48 -11.02 -7.69
CA ALA A 178 -20.12 -12.28 -8.34
C ALA A 178 -18.63 -12.59 -8.22
N ALA A 179 -17.75 -11.58 -8.31
CA ALA A 179 -16.32 -11.75 -8.14
C ALA A 179 -15.97 -12.24 -6.72
N PHE A 180 -16.60 -11.69 -5.67
CA PHE A 180 -16.44 -12.20 -4.30
C PHE A 180 -16.96 -13.63 -4.16
N HIS A 181 -18.14 -13.95 -4.71
CA HIS A 181 -18.71 -15.29 -4.62
C HIS A 181 -17.95 -16.35 -5.44
N MET A 182 -17.23 -15.95 -6.48
CA MET A 182 -16.34 -16.84 -7.25
C MET A 182 -15.19 -17.35 -6.38
N HIS A 183 -14.75 -16.58 -5.40
CA HIS A 183 -13.68 -16.90 -4.46
C HIS A 183 -14.17 -17.27 -3.06
N ARG A 184 -15.45 -17.67 -2.93
CA ARG A 184 -16.10 -17.95 -1.64
C ARG A 184 -15.41 -19.02 -0.79
N ASP A 185 -14.73 -19.99 -1.44
CA ASP A 185 -14.02 -21.10 -0.80
C ASP A 185 -12.53 -20.77 -0.55
N GLU A 186 -12.11 -19.58 -0.92
CA GLU A 186 -10.78 -19.03 -0.67
C GLU A 186 -10.82 -18.06 0.52
N LYS A 187 -9.67 -17.85 1.14
CA LYS A 187 -9.55 -16.91 2.24
C LYS A 187 -9.67 -15.48 1.72
N ILE A 188 -10.64 -14.75 2.24
CA ILE A 188 -10.92 -13.36 1.86
C ILE A 188 -10.43 -12.43 2.95
N LEU A 189 -9.84 -11.31 2.56
CA LEU A 189 -9.45 -10.20 3.43
C LEU A 189 -10.19 -8.95 2.96
N VAL A 190 -10.94 -8.34 3.86
CA VAL A 190 -11.57 -7.03 3.66
C VAL A 190 -11.01 -6.06 4.69
N ASN A 191 -10.41 -4.99 4.22
CA ASN A 191 -9.89 -3.91 5.05
C ASN A 191 -10.68 -2.64 4.80
N GLU A 192 -11.20 -2.03 5.84
CA GLU A 192 -11.83 -0.72 5.82
C GLU A 192 -10.97 0.29 6.57
N TYR A 193 -10.69 1.39 5.92
CA TYR A 193 -9.94 2.54 6.44
C TYR A 193 -10.89 3.71 6.57
N VAL A 194 -10.86 4.39 7.71
CA VAL A 194 -11.82 5.46 8.03
C VAL A 194 -11.09 6.64 8.67
N ILE A 195 -11.38 7.84 8.19
CA ILE A 195 -11.01 9.10 8.86
C ILE A 195 -12.30 9.66 9.47
N ARG A 196 -12.33 9.75 10.79
CA ARG A 196 -13.47 10.26 11.55
C ARG A 196 -13.35 11.74 11.80
N GLU A 197 -14.45 12.32 12.23
CA GLU A 197 -14.40 13.70 12.73
C GLU A 197 -13.47 13.83 13.95
N ASN A 198 -12.66 14.87 13.96
CA ASN A 198 -11.62 15.17 14.94
C ASN A 198 -10.40 14.25 14.93
N ASP A 199 -10.30 13.28 14.03
CA ASP A 199 -9.06 12.52 13.87
C ASP A 199 -7.92 13.49 13.50
N PRO A 200 -6.71 13.29 14.04
CA PRO A 200 -5.56 14.06 13.62
C PRO A 200 -5.29 13.82 12.15
N LEU A 201 -5.00 14.86 11.41
CA LEU A 201 -4.77 14.79 9.98
C LEU A 201 -3.51 15.57 9.61
N PHE A 202 -2.58 14.89 8.96
CA PHE A 202 -1.45 15.48 8.26
C PHE A 202 -1.66 15.36 6.76
N VAL A 203 -1.52 16.48 6.05
CA VAL A 203 -1.70 16.53 4.60
C VAL A 203 -0.49 17.22 3.97
N LEU A 204 0.11 16.55 3.00
CA LEU A 204 1.11 17.13 2.11
C LEU A 204 0.58 17.08 0.68
N GLY A 205 0.36 18.22 0.05
CA GLY A 205 -0.23 18.27 -1.28
C GLY A 205 -0.05 19.64 -1.93
N SER A 206 -0.63 19.81 -3.09
CA SER A 206 -0.62 21.09 -3.79
C SER A 206 -1.85 21.90 -3.42
N ALA A 207 -1.66 23.06 -2.81
CA ALA A 207 -2.71 24.05 -2.64
C ALA A 207 -2.93 24.79 -3.98
N LEU A 208 -4.15 24.77 -4.46
CA LEU A 208 -4.56 25.42 -5.71
C LEU A 208 -5.79 26.29 -5.45
N PRO A 209 -6.04 27.31 -6.31
CA PRO A 209 -7.28 28.11 -6.20
C PRO A 209 -8.52 27.21 -6.25
N ALA A 210 -9.46 27.47 -5.38
CA ALA A 210 -10.69 26.67 -5.26
C ALA A 210 -11.60 26.77 -6.49
N ASP A 211 -11.54 27.86 -7.22
CA ASP A 211 -12.24 28.06 -8.50
C ASP A 211 -11.81 27.08 -9.60
N SER A 212 -10.66 26.43 -9.42
CA SER A 212 -10.21 25.33 -10.29
C SER A 212 -10.94 24.01 -10.07
N VAL A 213 -11.82 23.91 -9.07
CA VAL A 213 -12.56 22.69 -8.70
C VAL A 213 -14.06 22.97 -8.72
N PRO A 214 -14.85 22.26 -9.56
CA PRO A 214 -16.31 22.41 -9.60
C PRO A 214 -16.92 22.21 -8.21
N GLY A 215 -17.85 23.10 -7.84
CA GLY A 215 -18.56 23.06 -6.56
C GLY A 215 -17.88 23.80 -5.40
N LEU A 216 -16.70 24.41 -5.63
CA LEU A 216 -16.02 25.27 -4.66
C LEU A 216 -16.00 26.75 -5.05
N GLU A 217 -16.56 27.08 -6.19
CA GLU A 217 -16.60 28.42 -6.74
C GLU A 217 -17.31 29.37 -5.78
N ASN A 218 -16.82 30.21 -5.04
CA ASN A 218 -17.39 31.20 -4.14
C ASN A 218 -17.37 30.91 -2.63
N GLN A 219 -16.82 29.77 -2.17
CA GLN A 219 -16.82 29.48 -0.73
C GLN A 219 -15.44 29.48 -0.09
N GLU A 220 -14.40 29.23 -0.88
CA GLU A 220 -13.05 29.00 -0.35
C GLU A 220 -11.99 29.56 -1.31
N THR A 221 -10.85 29.94 -0.74
CA THR A 221 -9.78 30.54 -1.55
C THR A 221 -8.86 29.47 -2.14
N LEU A 222 -8.59 28.40 -1.38
CA LEU A 222 -7.66 27.33 -1.76
C LEU A 222 -8.25 25.96 -1.47
N VAL A 223 -7.83 24.96 -2.26
CA VAL A 223 -8.09 23.53 -2.05
C VAL A 223 -6.78 22.77 -2.14
N VAL A 224 -6.57 21.80 -1.24
CA VAL A 224 -5.41 20.91 -1.32
C VAL A 224 -5.79 19.66 -2.10
N ARG A 225 -5.00 19.33 -3.11
CA ARG A 225 -5.21 18.17 -3.97
C ARG A 225 -3.89 17.64 -4.53
N GLN A 226 -3.96 16.55 -5.28
CA GLN A 226 -2.82 16.09 -6.06
C GLN A 226 -2.49 17.15 -7.12
N GLY A 227 -1.24 17.59 -7.16
CA GLY A 227 -0.78 18.55 -8.16
C GLY A 227 -0.55 17.91 -9.52
N THR A 228 -0.27 18.74 -10.51
CA THR A 228 0.16 18.31 -11.85
C THR A 228 1.63 17.86 -11.81
N GLY A 229 1.97 16.76 -12.48
CA GLY A 229 3.31 16.19 -12.51
C GLY A 229 3.61 15.29 -11.29
N ASP A 230 4.82 15.37 -10.75
CA ASP A 230 5.34 14.52 -9.67
C ASP A 230 4.85 14.89 -8.26
N SER A 231 3.86 15.78 -8.12
CA SER A 231 3.37 16.18 -6.81
C SER A 231 2.36 15.17 -6.30
N THR A 232 2.78 14.35 -5.36
CA THR A 232 1.95 13.35 -4.69
C THR A 232 1.16 14.01 -3.56
N LEU A 233 -0.11 13.63 -3.42
CA LEU A 233 -0.93 13.98 -2.26
C LEU A 233 -0.76 12.87 -1.21
N TYR A 234 -0.28 13.22 -0.03
CA TYR A 234 -0.21 12.33 1.13
C TYR A 234 -1.20 12.77 2.19
N ILE A 235 -1.93 11.80 2.72
CA ILE A 235 -2.86 11.98 3.83
C ILE A 235 -2.54 10.93 4.89
N SER A 236 -2.28 11.35 6.14
CA SER A 236 -1.97 10.46 7.25
C SER A 236 -2.66 10.93 8.53
N ASP A 237 -3.02 10.00 9.40
CA ASP A 237 -3.50 10.28 10.77
C ASP A 237 -2.36 10.49 11.76
N SER A 238 -1.13 10.27 11.33
CA SER A 238 0.05 10.42 12.16
C SER A 238 0.66 11.82 12.04
N SER A 239 1.31 12.25 13.11
CA SER A 239 2.11 13.48 13.03
C SER A 239 3.19 13.36 11.97
N GLU A 240 3.57 14.48 11.36
CA GLU A 240 4.68 14.60 10.41
C GLU A 240 5.90 13.74 10.81
N ARG A 241 6.29 13.79 12.10
CA ARG A 241 7.46 13.06 12.61
C ARG A 241 7.31 11.54 12.54
N THR A 242 6.12 11.00 12.78
CA THR A 242 5.87 9.55 12.73
C THR A 242 5.82 9.08 11.29
N PHE A 243 5.14 9.80 10.43
CA PHE A 243 5.10 9.58 8.99
C PHE A 243 6.52 9.55 8.39
N MET A 244 7.33 10.56 8.72
CA MET A 244 8.72 10.65 8.29
C MET A 244 9.59 9.47 8.73
N LYS A 245 9.42 8.99 9.97
CA LYS A 245 10.19 7.84 10.51
C LYS A 245 9.85 6.55 9.75
N THR A 246 8.59 6.34 9.43
CA THR A 246 8.12 5.14 8.72
C THR A 246 8.71 5.08 7.31
N ILE A 247 8.62 6.17 6.54
CA ILE A 247 9.16 6.21 5.17
C ILE A 247 10.70 6.16 5.18
N ALA A 248 11.36 6.91 6.07
CA ALA A 248 12.82 6.97 6.13
C ALA A 248 13.44 5.62 6.55
N GLY A 249 12.81 4.89 7.46
CA GLY A 249 13.35 3.61 7.95
C GLY A 249 13.55 2.59 6.83
N HIS A 250 12.54 2.38 6.00
CA HIS A 250 12.62 1.42 4.88
C HIS A 250 13.61 1.84 3.80
N MET A 251 13.78 3.13 3.57
CA MET A 251 14.69 3.70 2.58
C MET A 251 16.17 3.31 2.85
N TYR A 252 16.64 3.48 4.09
CA TYR A 252 18.03 3.18 4.44
C TYR A 252 18.34 1.70 4.24
N TRP A 253 17.45 0.80 4.65
CA TRP A 253 17.62 -0.64 4.47
C TRP A 253 17.63 -1.05 2.99
N GLN A 254 16.83 -0.41 2.15
CA GLN A 254 16.83 -0.66 0.71
C GLN A 254 18.15 -0.23 0.05
N ILE A 255 18.63 0.97 0.34
CA ILE A 255 19.90 1.46 -0.23
C ILE A 255 21.07 0.59 0.23
N LEU A 256 21.18 0.31 1.54
CA LEU A 256 22.27 -0.51 2.08
C LEU A 256 22.19 -1.95 1.57
N GLY A 257 21.01 -2.55 1.54
CA GLY A 257 20.81 -3.90 1.02
C GLY A 257 21.13 -4.01 -0.48
N GLY A 258 20.69 -3.04 -1.27
CA GLY A 258 21.02 -2.95 -2.70
C GLY A 258 22.51 -2.79 -2.95
N LEU A 259 23.22 -1.94 -2.18
CA LEU A 259 24.67 -1.77 -2.26
C LEU A 259 25.40 -3.05 -1.89
N ALA A 260 25.03 -3.71 -0.78
CA ALA A 260 25.65 -4.96 -0.34
C ALA A 260 25.48 -6.07 -1.40
N LEU A 261 24.27 -6.22 -1.95
CA LEU A 261 23.97 -7.20 -2.99
C LEU A 261 24.79 -6.91 -4.26
N SER A 262 24.79 -5.65 -4.75
CA SER A 262 25.56 -5.28 -5.94
C SER A 262 27.05 -5.48 -5.75
N ALA A 263 27.60 -5.12 -4.59
CA ALA A 263 29.02 -5.30 -4.30
C ALA A 263 29.41 -6.79 -4.25
N LEU A 264 28.58 -7.63 -3.60
CA LEU A 264 28.81 -9.07 -3.54
C LEU A 264 28.77 -9.70 -4.94
N CYS A 265 27.77 -9.36 -5.76
CA CYS A 265 27.63 -9.88 -7.11
C CYS A 265 28.81 -9.43 -8.01
N LEU A 266 29.21 -8.16 -7.89
CA LEU A 266 30.37 -7.64 -8.63
C LEU A 266 31.66 -8.35 -8.24
N TYR A 267 31.88 -8.60 -6.94
CA TYR A 267 33.03 -9.37 -6.46
C TYR A 267 33.07 -10.77 -7.07
N LEU A 268 31.92 -11.47 -7.10
CA LEU A 268 31.84 -12.80 -7.70
C LEU A 268 32.14 -12.78 -9.21
N ILE A 269 31.62 -11.79 -9.95
CA ILE A 269 31.91 -11.63 -11.38
C ILE A 269 33.41 -11.42 -11.63
N LEU A 270 34.06 -10.55 -10.83
CA LEU A 270 35.49 -10.24 -10.99
C LEU A 270 36.37 -11.41 -10.58
N SER A 271 36.00 -12.19 -9.55
CA SER A 271 36.76 -13.37 -9.11
C SER A 271 36.72 -14.49 -10.14
N MET A 272 35.69 -14.57 -10.98
CA MET A 272 35.57 -15.57 -12.06
C MET A 272 36.22 -15.14 -13.38
N GLY A 273 36.44 -13.82 -13.58
CA GLY A 273 37.10 -13.30 -14.77
C GLY A 273 38.62 -13.13 -14.66
N GLY A 274 39.21 -13.51 -13.54
CA GLY A 274 40.64 -13.37 -13.24
C GLY A 274 41.50 -14.64 -13.41
N ASP A 275 40.91 -15.73 -13.95
CA ASP A 275 41.62 -16.98 -14.26
C ASP A 275 41.84 -17.15 -15.77
#